data_7cd168683ccf60fd90249ba79689e167
#
_entry.id   7cd168683ccf60fd90249ba79689e167
#
_cell.length_a   1.000
_cell.length_b   1.000
_cell.length_c   1.000
_cell.angle_alpha   90.00
_cell.angle_beta   90.00
_cell.angle_gamma   90.00
#
_symmetry.space_group_name_H-M   'P 1'
#
loop_
_entity.id
_entity.type
_entity.pdbx_description
1 polymer ?
#
loop_
_entity_poly.entity_id
_entity_poly.type
_entity_poly.pdbx_seq_one_letter_code
_entity_poly.pdbx_strand_id
1 'polypeptide(L)'
;MAIDQQRFGQFVAALRKEKGWTQKQLAARIGVSDKAVSKWERALSLPDISLLEPLAAALGVTVAELLHGERLAAPLEPQQVEALVTGAVQLGQRGFHSDPLRRLRWLGVLAAGVLVLLAEWAAGAALSGRTFAQLFADPAAAPAVGMPLLAAGMGVLLCFLPDTLPAYYDQYEVDGLSYGPVRLHLPGVRFTNRNWPYVKRAGLRAMLALLVGLYPLELALRALLPSLPALAYSMVSLLALLGGLFGAMTAAAVRHADPPASAKAPVLYAVALVVALAAVLALGGTGGYGVWTGAVQQKLPGSWRAQYAFFEGTRSGSLWGKGDLELTVQTQSGTLAVTVTGAGGSILLEETTSADAAWRLDDPSPVTLTLQADGHSGGFSASYAGPG
;
A
#
# COMPACT_ATOMS: atom_id res chain seq x y z
N MET A 1 6.31 0.32 -43.28
CA MET A 1 7.56 0.83 -42.71
C MET A 1 7.28 1.20 -41.27
N ALA A 2 8.04 0.70 -40.31
CA ALA A 2 7.84 1.06 -38.90
C ALA A 2 8.53 2.42 -38.64
N ILE A 3 7.90 3.29 -37.87
CA ILE A 3 8.50 4.57 -37.45
C ILE A 3 9.65 4.26 -36.50
N ASP A 4 10.85 4.71 -36.87
CA ASP A 4 12.02 4.61 -36.02
C ASP A 4 12.02 5.73 -34.97
N GLN A 5 11.68 5.39 -33.74
CA GLN A 5 11.59 6.37 -32.65
C GLN A 5 12.95 7.00 -32.32
N GLN A 6 14.05 6.29 -32.55
CA GLN A 6 15.38 6.79 -32.27
C GLN A 6 15.77 7.86 -33.28
N ARG A 7 15.53 7.61 -34.57
CA ARG A 7 15.70 8.60 -35.65
C ARG A 7 14.80 9.80 -35.43
N PHE A 8 13.52 9.58 -35.12
CA PHE A 8 12.56 10.64 -34.78
C PHE A 8 13.07 11.52 -33.64
N GLY A 9 13.47 10.94 -32.53
CA GLY A 9 13.94 11.68 -31.35
C GLY A 9 15.21 12.49 -31.61
N GLN A 10 16.17 11.87 -32.29
CA GLN A 10 17.41 12.55 -32.70
C GLN A 10 17.14 13.71 -33.66
N PHE A 11 16.23 13.54 -34.61
CA PHE A 11 15.85 14.56 -35.56
C PHE A 11 15.15 15.75 -34.88
N VAL A 12 14.19 15.50 -33.98
CA VAL A 12 13.57 16.55 -33.16
C VAL A 12 14.61 17.31 -32.35
N ALA A 13 15.56 16.62 -31.71
CA ALA A 13 16.61 17.26 -30.94
C ALA A 13 17.56 18.10 -31.82
N ALA A 14 17.90 17.62 -33.01
CA ALA A 14 18.73 18.33 -33.98
C ALA A 14 18.03 19.61 -34.46
N LEU A 15 16.79 19.52 -34.91
CA LEU A 15 16.03 20.66 -35.39
C LEU A 15 15.78 21.72 -34.29
N ARG A 16 15.50 21.29 -33.08
CA ARG A 16 15.37 22.20 -31.94
C ARG A 16 16.67 22.96 -31.66
N LYS A 17 17.82 22.24 -31.68
CA LYS A 17 19.14 22.84 -31.48
C LYS A 17 19.52 23.78 -32.60
N GLU A 18 19.17 23.45 -33.84
CA GLU A 18 19.37 24.33 -35.03
C GLU A 18 18.67 25.67 -34.84
N LYS A 19 17.46 25.66 -34.21
CA LYS A 19 16.71 26.88 -33.86
C LYS A 19 17.19 27.57 -32.57
N GLY A 20 18.20 27.03 -31.86
CA GLY A 20 18.72 27.58 -30.61
C GLY A 20 17.77 27.44 -29.43
N TRP A 21 16.79 26.54 -29.48
CA TRP A 21 15.78 26.42 -28.43
C TRP A 21 16.15 25.39 -27.36
N THR A 22 15.77 25.69 -26.12
CA THR A 22 15.75 24.71 -25.04
C THR A 22 14.54 23.79 -25.18
N GLN A 23 14.56 22.63 -24.55
CA GLN A 23 13.39 21.72 -24.48
C GLN A 23 12.15 22.43 -23.91
N LYS A 24 12.34 23.31 -22.90
CA LYS A 24 11.28 24.11 -22.29
C LYS A 24 10.66 25.12 -23.28
N GLN A 25 11.49 25.72 -24.13
CA GLN A 25 11.00 26.66 -25.15
C GLN A 25 10.23 25.97 -26.27
N LEU A 26 10.67 24.78 -26.74
CA LEU A 26 9.91 23.99 -27.69
C LEU A 26 8.58 23.54 -27.09
N ALA A 27 8.61 23.02 -25.84
CA ALA A 27 7.41 22.58 -25.11
C ALA A 27 6.37 23.69 -24.98
N ALA A 28 6.79 24.90 -24.61
CA ALA A 28 5.91 26.06 -24.49
C ALA A 28 5.21 26.44 -25.82
N ARG A 29 5.89 26.28 -26.97
CA ARG A 29 5.35 26.58 -28.29
C ARG A 29 4.24 25.66 -28.75
N ILE A 30 4.31 24.39 -28.32
CA ILE A 30 3.34 23.35 -28.72
C ILE A 30 2.40 22.95 -27.57
N GLY A 31 2.42 23.68 -26.44
CA GLY A 31 1.48 23.49 -25.34
C GLY A 31 1.69 22.20 -24.52
N VAL A 32 2.94 21.70 -24.40
CA VAL A 32 3.25 20.49 -23.65
C VAL A 32 4.27 20.76 -22.54
N SER A 33 4.56 19.75 -21.71
CA SER A 33 5.62 19.83 -20.70
C SER A 33 7.01 19.62 -21.32
N ASP A 34 8.03 20.25 -20.74
CA ASP A 34 9.45 20.01 -21.08
C ASP A 34 9.86 18.54 -20.93
N LYS A 35 9.26 17.84 -19.96
CA LYS A 35 9.44 16.40 -19.77
C LYS A 35 8.93 15.56 -20.95
N ALA A 36 7.86 16.01 -21.61
CA ALA A 36 7.35 15.34 -22.80
C ALA A 36 8.35 15.46 -23.95
N VAL A 37 8.84 16.67 -24.24
CA VAL A 37 9.88 16.91 -25.26
C VAL A 37 11.16 16.10 -24.95
N SER A 38 11.60 16.09 -23.69
CA SER A 38 12.73 15.31 -23.26
C SER A 38 12.56 13.80 -23.51
N LYS A 39 11.34 13.26 -23.30
CA LYS A 39 11.04 11.85 -23.59
C LYS A 39 11.11 11.56 -25.10
N TRP A 40 10.58 12.44 -25.93
CA TRP A 40 10.62 12.28 -27.38
C TRP A 40 12.04 12.30 -27.92
N GLU A 41 12.87 13.26 -27.49
CA GLU A 41 14.26 13.36 -27.92
C GLU A 41 15.15 12.20 -27.49
N ARG A 42 14.78 11.53 -26.38
CA ARG A 42 15.44 10.31 -25.89
C ARG A 42 14.80 9.02 -26.42
N ALA A 43 13.88 9.13 -27.38
CA ALA A 43 13.16 7.99 -27.94
C ALA A 43 12.38 7.14 -26.91
N LEU A 44 11.99 7.73 -25.78
CA LEU A 44 11.23 7.07 -24.73
C LEU A 44 9.72 7.08 -24.99
N SER A 45 9.25 7.95 -25.86
CA SER A 45 7.87 8.00 -26.36
C SER A 45 7.81 8.82 -27.64
N LEU A 46 6.77 8.63 -28.45
CA LEU A 46 6.39 9.54 -29.52
C LEU A 46 5.37 10.57 -29.00
N PRO A 47 5.24 11.74 -29.66
CA PRO A 47 4.12 12.63 -29.43
C PRO A 47 2.79 11.97 -29.82
N ASP A 48 1.69 12.44 -29.22
CA ASP A 48 0.35 12.11 -29.69
C ASP A 48 0.17 12.59 -31.14
N ILE A 49 -0.67 11.89 -31.92
CA ILE A 49 -0.91 12.20 -33.32
C ILE A 49 -1.38 13.64 -33.52
N SER A 50 -2.16 14.17 -32.56
CA SER A 50 -2.63 15.56 -32.55
C SER A 50 -1.51 16.60 -32.37
N LEU A 51 -0.35 16.19 -31.86
CA LEU A 51 0.81 17.05 -31.63
C LEU A 51 1.82 17.01 -32.79
N LEU A 52 1.68 16.08 -33.74
CA LEU A 52 2.62 15.93 -34.86
C LEU A 52 2.62 17.18 -35.74
N GLU A 53 1.46 17.71 -36.09
CA GLU A 53 1.33 18.92 -36.92
C GLU A 53 1.86 20.17 -36.22
N PRO A 54 1.46 20.51 -34.98
CA PRO A 54 2.06 21.62 -34.24
C PRO A 54 3.57 21.49 -34.05
N LEU A 55 4.09 20.28 -33.81
CA LEU A 55 5.52 20.02 -33.65
C LEU A 55 6.28 20.23 -34.96
N ALA A 56 5.77 19.69 -36.06
CA ALA A 56 6.35 19.84 -37.41
C ALA A 56 6.36 21.33 -37.82
N ALA A 57 5.25 22.04 -37.63
CA ALA A 57 5.16 23.48 -37.90
C ALA A 57 6.15 24.29 -37.05
N ALA A 58 6.26 24.00 -35.74
CA ALA A 58 7.22 24.66 -34.86
C ALA A 58 8.66 24.44 -35.30
N LEU A 59 9.00 23.23 -35.73
CA LEU A 59 10.35 22.85 -36.16
C LEU A 59 10.66 23.26 -37.63
N GLY A 60 9.63 23.60 -38.43
CA GLY A 60 9.78 24.02 -39.82
C GLY A 60 10.07 22.84 -40.75
N VAL A 61 9.40 21.74 -40.53
CA VAL A 61 9.44 20.51 -41.35
C VAL A 61 8.04 20.00 -41.62
N THR A 62 7.89 19.09 -42.54
CA THR A 62 6.63 18.39 -42.77
C THR A 62 6.44 17.27 -41.74
N VAL A 63 5.19 16.83 -41.51
CA VAL A 63 4.90 15.68 -40.66
C VAL A 63 5.58 14.42 -41.19
N ALA A 64 5.68 14.29 -42.52
CA ALA A 64 6.36 13.16 -43.17
C ALA A 64 7.85 13.12 -42.85
N GLU A 65 8.56 14.23 -42.94
CA GLU A 65 9.97 14.36 -42.56
C GLU A 65 10.17 14.07 -41.06
N LEU A 66 9.27 14.61 -40.25
CA LEU A 66 9.31 14.39 -38.82
C LEU A 66 9.20 12.90 -38.47
N LEU A 67 8.26 12.17 -39.07
CA LEU A 67 8.05 10.74 -38.86
C LEU A 67 9.15 9.87 -39.51
N HIS A 68 9.76 10.34 -40.60
CA HIS A 68 10.88 9.67 -41.23
C HIS A 68 12.20 9.87 -40.47
N GLY A 69 12.30 10.97 -39.70
CA GLY A 69 13.48 11.32 -38.89
C GLY A 69 14.61 11.96 -39.70
N GLU A 70 14.31 12.50 -40.88
CA GLU A 70 15.30 13.22 -41.73
C GLU A 70 14.56 14.17 -42.70
N ARG A 71 15.29 15.17 -43.25
CA ARG A 71 14.81 16.04 -44.33
C ARG A 71 14.74 15.24 -45.63
N LEU A 72 13.66 15.33 -46.35
CA LEU A 72 13.45 14.62 -47.61
C LEU A 72 13.87 15.52 -48.77
N ALA A 73 14.71 15.00 -49.64
CA ALA A 73 15.19 15.71 -50.84
C ALA A 73 14.10 15.84 -51.92
N ALA A 74 13.07 14.99 -51.89
CA ALA A 74 11.95 15.00 -52.80
C ALA A 74 10.65 14.63 -52.05
N PRO A 75 9.44 15.03 -52.50
CA PRO A 75 8.17 14.57 -51.93
C PRO A 75 8.10 13.05 -51.95
N LEU A 76 7.56 12.48 -50.85
CA LEU A 76 7.32 11.03 -50.74
C LEU A 76 6.27 10.59 -51.79
N GLU A 77 6.47 9.45 -52.38
CA GLU A 77 5.46 8.79 -53.22
C GLU A 77 4.20 8.51 -52.37
N PRO A 78 2.98 8.59 -52.99
CA PRO A 78 1.70 8.41 -52.28
C PRO A 78 1.64 7.12 -51.42
N GLN A 79 2.23 6.03 -51.89
CA GLN A 79 2.29 4.75 -51.16
C GLN A 79 3.19 4.84 -49.91
N GLN A 80 4.24 5.64 -49.94
CA GLN A 80 5.13 5.87 -48.77
C GLN A 80 4.44 6.73 -47.72
N VAL A 81 3.68 7.75 -48.17
CA VAL A 81 2.85 8.59 -47.29
C VAL A 81 1.79 7.74 -46.61
N GLU A 82 1.08 6.88 -47.35
CA GLU A 82 0.06 5.99 -46.84
C GLU A 82 0.65 5.00 -45.81
N ALA A 83 1.83 4.45 -46.08
CA ALA A 83 2.55 3.58 -45.14
C ALA A 83 2.95 4.28 -43.84
N LEU A 84 3.40 5.55 -43.93
CA LEU A 84 3.75 6.36 -42.75
C LEU A 84 2.52 6.76 -41.95
N VAL A 85 1.44 7.18 -42.62
CA VAL A 85 0.17 7.52 -41.98
C VAL A 85 -0.42 6.28 -41.31
N THR A 86 -0.45 5.15 -42.00
CA THR A 86 -0.90 3.88 -41.43
C THR A 86 -0.04 3.46 -40.24
N GLY A 87 1.27 3.64 -40.32
CA GLY A 87 2.19 3.39 -39.19
C GLY A 87 1.94 4.33 -37.99
N ALA A 88 1.71 5.61 -38.23
CA ALA A 88 1.39 6.61 -37.21
C ALA A 88 0.03 6.30 -36.56
N VAL A 89 -1.01 5.97 -37.35
CA VAL A 89 -2.33 5.57 -36.88
C VAL A 89 -2.25 4.29 -36.06
N GLN A 90 -1.48 3.31 -36.50
CA GLN A 90 -1.28 2.06 -35.75
C GLN A 90 -0.54 2.29 -34.42
N LEU A 91 0.41 3.23 -34.37
CA LEU A 91 1.07 3.62 -33.10
C LEU A 91 0.13 4.39 -32.19
N GLY A 92 -0.73 5.26 -32.72
CA GLY A 92 -1.77 5.95 -31.95
C GLY A 92 -2.88 4.99 -31.45
N GLN A 93 -3.22 3.97 -32.23
CA GLN A 93 -4.19 2.93 -31.84
C GLN A 93 -3.61 1.88 -30.87
N ARG A 94 -2.29 1.75 -30.76
CA ARG A 94 -1.60 0.89 -29.76
C ARG A 94 -1.39 1.57 -28.41
N GLY A 95 -2.34 2.45 -28.03
CA GLY A 95 -2.41 3.01 -26.68
C GLY A 95 -2.85 1.99 -25.63
N PHE A 96 -3.06 2.46 -24.43
CA PHE A 96 -3.68 1.66 -23.37
C PHE A 96 -5.08 1.22 -23.80
N HIS A 97 -5.32 -0.08 -23.90
CA HIS A 97 -6.63 -0.61 -24.23
C HIS A 97 -7.19 -1.41 -23.05
N SER A 98 -8.50 -1.28 -22.83
CA SER A 98 -9.25 -2.01 -21.80
C SER A 98 -10.48 -2.66 -22.39
N ASP A 99 -10.67 -3.94 -22.15
CA ASP A 99 -11.85 -4.69 -22.54
C ASP A 99 -12.96 -4.50 -21.47
N PRO A 100 -14.09 -3.83 -21.83
CA PRO A 100 -15.16 -3.57 -20.87
C PRO A 100 -15.86 -4.84 -20.37
N LEU A 101 -15.97 -5.88 -21.22
CA LEU A 101 -16.60 -7.15 -20.84
C LEU A 101 -15.72 -7.91 -19.83
N ARG A 102 -14.40 -7.91 -20.05
CA ARG A 102 -13.46 -8.52 -19.11
C ARG A 102 -13.47 -7.80 -17.77
N ARG A 103 -13.52 -6.47 -17.79
CA ARG A 103 -13.66 -5.65 -16.57
C ARG A 103 -14.94 -6.00 -15.81
N LEU A 104 -16.08 -6.06 -16.51
CA LEU A 104 -17.38 -6.38 -15.90
C LEU A 104 -17.37 -7.78 -15.26
N ARG A 105 -16.77 -8.77 -15.94
CA ARG A 105 -16.62 -10.13 -15.37
C ARG A 105 -15.83 -10.12 -14.07
N TRP A 106 -14.69 -9.42 -14.01
CA TRP A 106 -13.89 -9.34 -12.78
C TRP A 106 -14.59 -8.57 -11.67
N LEU A 107 -15.30 -7.50 -11.99
CA LEU A 107 -16.14 -6.78 -11.00
C LEU A 107 -17.23 -7.70 -10.44
N GLY A 108 -17.86 -8.53 -11.28
CA GLY A 108 -18.83 -9.54 -10.83
C GLY A 108 -18.21 -10.60 -9.91
N VAL A 109 -16.99 -11.07 -10.23
CA VAL A 109 -16.26 -12.03 -9.38
C VAL A 109 -15.89 -11.40 -8.04
N LEU A 110 -15.43 -10.14 -8.02
CA LEU A 110 -15.13 -9.41 -6.76
C LEU A 110 -16.39 -9.17 -5.94
N ALA A 111 -17.52 -8.83 -6.60
CA ALA A 111 -18.81 -8.67 -5.92
C ALA A 111 -19.26 -9.99 -5.27
N ALA A 112 -19.09 -11.13 -5.95
CA ALA A 112 -19.33 -12.45 -5.36
C ALA A 112 -18.42 -12.71 -4.15
N GLY A 113 -17.14 -12.33 -4.22
CA GLY A 113 -16.21 -12.38 -3.08
C GLY A 113 -16.66 -11.54 -1.88
N VAL A 114 -17.21 -10.35 -2.13
CA VAL A 114 -17.79 -9.51 -1.06
C VAL A 114 -19.01 -10.18 -0.42
N LEU A 115 -19.85 -10.84 -1.19
CA LEU A 115 -20.98 -11.62 -0.64
C LEU A 115 -20.50 -12.77 0.26
N VAL A 116 -19.42 -13.46 -0.12
CA VAL A 116 -18.79 -14.48 0.72
C VAL A 116 -18.27 -13.84 2.03
N LEU A 117 -17.55 -12.72 1.95
CA LEU A 117 -17.06 -12.01 3.13
C LEU A 117 -18.21 -11.60 4.06
N LEU A 118 -19.32 -11.09 3.53
CA LEU A 118 -20.51 -10.75 4.34
C LEU A 118 -21.09 -11.99 5.03
N ALA A 119 -21.10 -13.13 4.35
CA ALA A 119 -21.54 -14.40 4.96
C ALA A 119 -20.58 -14.87 6.06
N GLU A 120 -19.27 -14.71 5.89
CA GLU A 120 -18.26 -15.01 6.90
C GLU A 120 -18.42 -14.12 8.14
N TRP A 121 -18.65 -12.82 7.96
CA TRP A 121 -18.90 -11.90 9.07
C TRP A 121 -20.20 -12.24 9.80
N ALA A 122 -21.26 -12.59 9.06
CA ALA A 122 -22.53 -13.00 9.65
C ALA A 122 -22.35 -14.30 10.49
N ALA A 123 -21.61 -15.27 9.96
CA ALA A 123 -21.28 -16.49 10.67
C ALA A 123 -20.43 -16.22 11.92
N GLY A 124 -19.41 -15.37 11.80
CA GLY A 124 -18.56 -14.96 12.92
C GLY A 124 -19.34 -14.24 14.03
N ALA A 125 -20.25 -13.34 13.67
CA ALA A 125 -21.15 -12.67 14.59
C ALA A 125 -22.08 -13.67 15.31
N ALA A 126 -22.69 -14.57 14.56
CA ALA A 126 -23.58 -15.61 15.12
C ALA A 126 -22.85 -16.54 16.10
N LEU A 127 -21.65 -17.02 15.72
CA LEU A 127 -20.82 -17.91 16.55
C LEU A 127 -20.32 -17.21 17.82
N SER A 128 -20.05 -15.92 17.76
CA SER A 128 -19.60 -15.13 18.92
C SER A 128 -20.73 -14.57 19.78
N GLY A 129 -22.00 -14.78 19.39
CA GLY A 129 -23.15 -14.19 20.06
C GLY A 129 -23.25 -12.66 19.98
N ARG A 130 -22.48 -12.06 19.05
CA ARG A 130 -22.43 -10.60 18.84
C ARG A 130 -23.36 -10.18 17.71
N THR A 131 -23.82 -8.95 17.77
CA THR A 131 -24.54 -8.33 16.63
C THR A 131 -23.53 -7.83 15.60
N PHE A 132 -23.99 -7.64 14.36
CA PHE A 132 -23.18 -7.03 13.29
C PHE A 132 -22.61 -5.67 13.71
N ALA A 133 -23.45 -4.84 14.35
CA ALA A 133 -23.03 -3.52 14.83
C ALA A 133 -21.90 -3.61 15.87
N GLN A 134 -21.95 -4.58 16.78
CA GLN A 134 -20.90 -4.80 17.77
C GLN A 134 -19.59 -5.31 17.15
N LEU A 135 -19.66 -6.12 16.08
CA LEU A 135 -18.47 -6.56 15.36
C LEU A 135 -17.74 -5.36 14.71
N PHE A 136 -18.48 -4.42 14.14
CA PHE A 136 -17.91 -3.23 13.51
C PHE A 136 -17.48 -2.15 14.51
N ALA A 137 -18.11 -2.11 15.69
CA ALA A 137 -17.78 -1.14 16.74
C ALA A 137 -16.55 -1.58 17.57
N ASP A 138 -16.15 -2.85 17.51
CA ASP A 138 -15.02 -3.38 18.26
C ASP A 138 -13.69 -2.97 17.61
N PRO A 139 -12.88 -2.10 18.24
CA PRO A 139 -11.60 -1.68 17.68
C PRO A 139 -10.61 -2.83 17.50
N ALA A 140 -10.72 -3.89 18.30
CA ALA A 140 -9.90 -5.07 18.19
C ALA A 140 -10.26 -5.89 16.93
N ALA A 141 -11.51 -5.82 16.45
CA ALA A 141 -11.95 -6.47 15.22
C ALA A 141 -11.69 -5.62 13.95
N ALA A 142 -11.31 -4.35 14.10
CA ALA A 142 -11.11 -3.43 12.98
C ALA A 142 -10.20 -3.98 11.84
N PRO A 143 -9.08 -4.70 12.11
CA PRO A 143 -8.26 -5.30 11.05
C PRO A 143 -9.01 -6.40 10.30
N ALA A 144 -9.75 -7.26 11.01
CA ALA A 144 -10.53 -8.36 10.43
C ALA A 144 -11.63 -7.85 9.48
N VAL A 145 -12.11 -6.64 9.71
CA VAL A 145 -13.11 -5.97 8.87
C VAL A 145 -12.43 -5.15 7.76
N GLY A 146 -11.43 -4.34 8.11
CA GLY A 146 -10.85 -3.35 7.22
C GLY A 146 -9.95 -3.94 6.15
N MET A 147 -9.14 -4.96 6.46
CA MET A 147 -8.19 -5.53 5.52
C MET A 147 -8.83 -6.26 4.34
N PRO A 148 -9.88 -7.08 4.52
CA PRO A 148 -10.62 -7.63 3.37
C PRO A 148 -11.27 -6.56 2.50
N LEU A 149 -11.82 -5.48 3.09
CA LEU A 149 -12.37 -4.36 2.31
C LEU A 149 -11.30 -3.63 1.51
N LEU A 150 -10.10 -3.47 2.08
CA LEU A 150 -8.96 -2.92 1.37
C LEU A 150 -8.56 -3.80 0.19
N ALA A 151 -8.55 -5.14 0.36
CA ALA A 151 -8.32 -6.09 -0.73
C ALA A 151 -9.37 -5.95 -1.84
N ALA A 152 -10.65 -5.77 -1.49
CA ALA A 152 -11.71 -5.51 -2.46
C ALA A 152 -11.46 -4.22 -3.24
N GLY A 153 -11.15 -3.11 -2.55
CA GLY A 153 -10.84 -1.82 -3.14
C GLY A 153 -9.64 -1.89 -4.11
N MET A 154 -8.55 -2.54 -3.70
CA MET A 154 -7.38 -2.77 -4.56
C MET A 154 -7.72 -3.66 -5.75
N GLY A 155 -8.56 -4.70 -5.58
CA GLY A 155 -9.07 -5.53 -6.65
C GLY A 155 -9.87 -4.72 -7.68
N VAL A 156 -10.74 -3.82 -7.22
CA VAL A 156 -11.49 -2.89 -8.09
C VAL A 156 -10.52 -1.98 -8.86
N LEU A 157 -9.53 -1.37 -8.20
CA LEU A 157 -8.52 -0.54 -8.86
C LEU A 157 -7.77 -1.31 -9.96
N LEU A 158 -7.39 -2.57 -9.71
CA LEU A 158 -6.76 -3.43 -10.71
C LEU A 158 -7.68 -3.74 -11.91
N CYS A 159 -9.00 -3.80 -11.74
CA CYS A 159 -9.94 -3.95 -12.84
C CYS A 159 -9.90 -2.78 -13.83
N PHE A 160 -9.58 -1.57 -13.35
CA PHE A 160 -9.49 -0.38 -14.19
C PHE A 160 -8.13 -0.20 -14.86
N LEU A 161 -7.12 -0.99 -14.51
CA LEU A 161 -5.86 -1.00 -15.26
C LEU A 161 -6.08 -1.51 -16.69
N PRO A 162 -5.28 -1.07 -17.68
CA PRO A 162 -5.40 -1.48 -19.06
C PRO A 162 -5.14 -2.98 -19.23
N ASP A 163 -5.74 -3.59 -20.25
CA ASP A 163 -5.50 -4.98 -20.61
C ASP A 163 -4.29 -5.14 -21.54
N THR A 164 -4.00 -4.11 -22.34
CA THR A 164 -2.80 -4.01 -23.16
C THR A 164 -2.05 -2.72 -22.89
N LEU A 165 -0.73 -2.80 -22.99
CA LEU A 165 0.18 -1.68 -22.82
C LEU A 165 0.53 -1.07 -24.18
N PRO A 166 0.92 0.21 -24.24
CA PRO A 166 1.48 0.81 -25.43
C PRO A 166 2.69 0.03 -25.95
N ALA A 167 2.92 0.07 -27.26
CA ALA A 167 3.96 -0.71 -27.93
C ALA A 167 5.38 -0.44 -27.40
N TYR A 168 5.62 0.75 -26.83
CA TYR A 168 6.93 1.09 -26.27
C TYR A 168 7.33 0.22 -25.07
N TYR A 169 6.37 -0.42 -24.38
CA TYR A 169 6.67 -1.38 -23.31
C TYR A 169 7.33 -2.66 -23.83
N ASP A 170 7.12 -3.00 -25.11
CA ASP A 170 7.74 -4.16 -25.73
C ASP A 170 9.12 -3.81 -26.33
N GLN A 171 9.35 -2.52 -26.62
CA GLN A 171 10.57 -2.04 -27.29
C GLN A 171 11.65 -1.60 -26.29
N TYR A 172 11.25 -1.10 -25.11
CA TYR A 172 12.14 -0.54 -24.10
C TYR A 172 12.02 -1.29 -22.78
N GLU A 173 13.09 -1.20 -21.98
CA GLU A 173 13.14 -1.77 -20.64
C GLU A 173 12.37 -0.88 -19.66
N VAL A 174 11.05 -1.07 -19.60
CA VAL A 174 10.17 -0.29 -18.71
C VAL A 174 9.80 -1.15 -17.51
N ASP A 175 10.26 -0.75 -16.33
CA ASP A 175 10.03 -1.42 -15.05
C ASP A 175 8.86 -0.82 -14.24
N GLY A 176 8.23 0.22 -14.77
CA GLY A 176 7.12 0.92 -14.12
C GLY A 176 5.92 1.15 -15.03
N LEU A 177 4.72 0.91 -14.51
CA LEU A 177 3.45 1.27 -15.15
C LEU A 177 2.94 2.58 -14.57
N SER A 178 2.61 3.52 -15.46
CA SER A 178 2.00 4.80 -15.12
C SER A 178 0.69 4.91 -15.88
N TYR A 179 -0.44 4.79 -15.19
CA TYR A 179 -1.77 4.84 -15.80
C TYR A 179 -2.73 5.64 -14.89
N GLY A 180 -3.16 6.79 -15.33
CA GLY A 180 -3.94 7.71 -14.52
C GLY A 180 -3.21 8.04 -13.19
N PRO A 181 -3.86 7.91 -12.05
CA PRO A 181 -3.23 8.12 -10.74
C PRO A 181 -2.35 6.93 -10.31
N VAL A 182 -2.49 5.77 -10.95
CA VAL A 182 -1.79 4.54 -10.55
C VAL A 182 -0.35 4.58 -11.01
N ARG A 183 0.57 4.33 -10.08
CA ARG A 183 1.99 4.13 -10.32
C ARG A 183 2.38 2.77 -9.75
N LEU A 184 2.69 1.82 -10.63
CA LEU A 184 3.11 0.47 -10.25
C LEU A 184 4.55 0.28 -10.68
N HIS A 185 5.41 -0.02 -9.73
CA HIS A 185 6.80 -0.37 -9.96
C HIS A 185 7.09 -1.71 -9.28
N LEU A 186 7.62 -2.66 -10.04
CA LEU A 186 8.10 -3.94 -9.52
C LEU A 186 9.59 -4.03 -9.78
N PRO A 187 10.45 -3.83 -8.77
CA PRO A 187 11.90 -3.82 -8.96
C PRO A 187 12.44 -5.09 -9.63
N GLY A 188 13.25 -4.91 -10.66
CA GLY A 188 13.82 -6.01 -11.44
C GLY A 188 12.85 -6.73 -12.37
N VAL A 189 11.64 -6.20 -12.56
CA VAL A 189 10.62 -6.74 -13.47
C VAL A 189 10.33 -5.73 -14.57
N ARG A 190 10.41 -6.18 -15.83
CA ARG A 190 9.99 -5.41 -16.99
C ARG A 190 8.54 -5.74 -17.31
N PHE A 191 7.76 -4.72 -17.64
CA PHE A 191 6.41 -4.90 -18.16
C PHE A 191 6.45 -4.94 -19.69
N THR A 192 5.79 -5.97 -20.26
CA THR A 192 5.61 -6.15 -21.70
C THR A 192 4.18 -6.59 -21.97
N ASN A 193 3.69 -6.45 -23.21
CA ASN A 193 2.38 -6.98 -23.58
C ASN A 193 2.31 -8.50 -23.47
N ARG A 194 3.45 -9.20 -23.47
CA ARG A 194 3.52 -10.65 -23.28
C ARG A 194 3.23 -11.06 -21.83
N ASN A 195 3.83 -10.38 -20.84
CA ASN A 195 3.67 -10.75 -19.43
C ASN A 195 2.53 -10.00 -18.72
N TRP A 196 2.21 -8.78 -19.14
CA TRP A 196 1.23 -7.93 -18.48
C TRP A 196 -0.16 -8.57 -18.23
N PRO A 197 -0.76 -9.30 -19.18
CA PRO A 197 -2.05 -9.97 -18.94
C PRO A 197 -1.99 -11.01 -17.80
N TYR A 198 -0.84 -11.63 -17.60
CA TYR A 198 -0.62 -12.58 -16.49
C TYR A 198 -0.39 -11.85 -15.18
N VAL A 199 0.37 -10.76 -15.18
CA VAL A 199 0.62 -9.89 -14.01
C VAL A 199 -0.70 -9.33 -13.47
N LYS A 200 -1.52 -8.72 -14.34
CA LYS A 200 -2.83 -8.18 -13.96
C LYS A 200 -3.75 -9.25 -13.39
N ARG A 201 -3.83 -10.42 -14.06
CA ARG A 201 -4.66 -11.55 -13.59
C ARG A 201 -4.16 -12.13 -12.28
N ALA A 202 -2.84 -12.19 -12.06
CA ALA A 202 -2.26 -12.66 -10.81
C ALA A 202 -2.63 -11.71 -9.65
N GLY A 203 -2.51 -10.40 -9.86
CA GLY A 203 -2.95 -9.39 -8.88
C GLY A 203 -4.43 -9.51 -8.54
N LEU A 204 -5.31 -9.63 -9.56
CA LEU A 204 -6.77 -9.80 -9.35
C LEU A 204 -7.11 -11.07 -8.57
N ARG A 205 -6.44 -12.19 -8.89
CA ARG A 205 -6.63 -13.46 -8.16
C ARG A 205 -6.12 -13.37 -6.72
N ALA A 206 -4.98 -12.72 -6.51
CA ALA A 206 -4.45 -12.50 -5.16
C ALA A 206 -5.41 -11.64 -4.33
N MET A 207 -5.95 -10.55 -4.88
CA MET A 207 -6.92 -9.71 -4.18
C MET A 207 -8.23 -10.47 -3.88
N LEU A 208 -8.71 -11.30 -4.78
CA LEU A 208 -9.88 -12.14 -4.53
C LEU A 208 -9.62 -13.16 -3.41
N ALA A 209 -8.47 -13.84 -3.44
CA ALA A 209 -8.09 -14.81 -2.42
C ALA A 209 -7.95 -14.16 -1.04
N LEU A 210 -7.38 -12.94 -0.97
CA LEU A 210 -7.23 -12.18 0.25
C LEU A 210 -8.55 -11.58 0.74
N LEU A 211 -9.42 -11.14 -0.18
CA LEU A 211 -10.78 -10.69 0.16
C LEU A 211 -11.56 -11.75 0.94
N VAL A 212 -11.46 -13.01 0.53
CA VAL A 212 -12.16 -14.13 1.18
C VAL A 212 -11.31 -14.75 2.30
N GLY A 213 -9.99 -14.79 2.17
CA GLY A 213 -9.11 -15.52 3.09
C GLY A 213 -8.63 -14.75 4.31
N LEU A 214 -8.63 -13.41 4.29
CA LEU A 214 -8.06 -12.63 5.41
C LEU A 214 -8.87 -12.74 6.70
N TYR A 215 -10.20 -12.73 6.61
CA TYR A 215 -11.06 -12.85 7.79
C TYR A 215 -10.88 -14.20 8.51
N PRO A 216 -11.03 -15.36 7.84
CA PRO A 216 -10.78 -16.65 8.49
C PRO A 216 -9.32 -16.83 8.93
N LEU A 217 -8.35 -16.27 8.19
CA LEU A 217 -6.94 -16.28 8.60
C LEU A 217 -6.75 -15.54 9.92
N GLU A 218 -7.34 -14.37 10.08
CA GLU A 218 -7.22 -13.60 11.30
C GLU A 218 -7.91 -14.30 12.48
N LEU A 219 -9.08 -14.89 12.28
CA LEU A 219 -9.73 -15.71 13.32
C LEU A 219 -8.84 -16.90 13.75
N ALA A 220 -8.22 -17.58 12.79
CA ALA A 220 -7.30 -18.68 13.08
C ALA A 220 -6.07 -18.19 13.84
N LEU A 221 -5.49 -17.06 13.46
CA LEU A 221 -4.34 -16.47 14.17
C LEU A 221 -4.70 -16.09 15.61
N ARG A 222 -5.87 -15.51 15.84
CA ARG A 222 -6.36 -15.18 17.19
C ARG A 222 -6.57 -16.42 18.05
N ALA A 223 -7.07 -17.50 17.45
CA ALA A 223 -7.25 -18.77 18.16
C ALA A 223 -5.92 -19.47 18.50
N LEU A 224 -4.94 -19.42 17.59
CA LEU A 224 -3.65 -20.07 17.76
C LEU A 224 -2.65 -19.26 18.60
N LEU A 225 -2.73 -17.94 18.55
CA LEU A 225 -1.79 -17.01 19.17
C LEU A 225 -2.54 -15.91 19.95
N PRO A 226 -3.36 -16.28 20.96
CA PRO A 226 -4.24 -15.32 21.65
C PRO A 226 -3.48 -14.23 22.43
N SER A 227 -2.21 -14.45 22.73
CA SER A 227 -1.35 -13.49 23.44
C SER A 227 -0.81 -12.36 22.54
N LEU A 228 -1.02 -12.42 21.22
CA LEU A 228 -0.55 -11.35 20.35
C LEU A 228 -1.43 -10.09 20.48
N PRO A 229 -0.81 -8.90 20.46
CA PRO A 229 -1.56 -7.65 20.50
C PRO A 229 -2.34 -7.42 19.20
N ALA A 230 -3.42 -6.65 19.26
CA ALA A 230 -4.26 -6.30 18.10
C ALA A 230 -3.45 -5.71 16.95
N LEU A 231 -2.41 -4.89 17.26
CA LEU A 231 -1.49 -4.34 16.26
C LEU A 231 -0.74 -5.41 15.48
N ALA A 232 -0.33 -6.53 16.13
CA ALA A 232 0.38 -7.61 15.46
C ALA A 232 -0.52 -8.31 14.42
N TYR A 233 -1.79 -8.56 14.73
CA TYR A 233 -2.75 -9.10 13.74
C TYR A 233 -2.93 -8.17 12.57
N SER A 234 -3.03 -6.84 12.81
CA SER A 234 -3.11 -5.83 11.74
C SER A 234 -1.88 -5.85 10.84
N MET A 235 -0.68 -5.96 11.44
CA MET A 235 0.58 -6.02 10.68
C MET A 235 0.67 -7.30 9.85
N VAL A 236 0.31 -8.45 10.42
CA VAL A 236 0.31 -9.73 9.69
C VAL A 236 -0.67 -9.67 8.51
N SER A 237 -1.89 -9.15 8.72
CA SER A 237 -2.89 -9.00 7.66
C SER A 237 -2.44 -8.03 6.58
N LEU A 238 -1.79 -6.92 6.94
CA LEU A 238 -1.21 -5.97 5.99
C LEU A 238 -0.06 -6.58 5.19
N LEU A 239 0.84 -7.33 5.85
CA LEU A 239 1.93 -8.04 5.18
C LEU A 239 1.40 -9.12 4.24
N ALA A 240 0.35 -9.84 4.62
CA ALA A 240 -0.32 -10.81 3.75
C ALA A 240 -0.95 -10.10 2.54
N LEU A 241 -1.59 -8.94 2.73
CA LEU A 241 -2.20 -8.16 1.66
C LEU A 241 -1.16 -7.66 0.65
N LEU A 242 -0.14 -6.95 1.12
CA LEU A 242 0.89 -6.39 0.25
C LEU A 242 1.79 -7.48 -0.34
N GLY A 243 2.24 -8.42 0.48
CA GLY A 243 3.07 -9.54 0.05
C GLY A 243 2.36 -10.45 -0.94
N GLY A 244 1.08 -10.75 -0.71
CA GLY A 244 0.24 -11.51 -1.62
C GLY A 244 0.06 -10.82 -2.96
N LEU A 245 -0.24 -9.52 -2.96
CA LEU A 245 -0.39 -8.74 -4.19
C LEU A 245 0.94 -8.67 -4.98
N PHE A 246 1.96 -8.07 -4.38
CA PHE A 246 3.23 -7.83 -5.07
C PHE A 246 3.96 -9.14 -5.38
N GLY A 247 3.91 -10.13 -4.48
CA GLY A 247 4.49 -11.44 -4.70
C GLY A 247 3.84 -12.18 -5.89
N ALA A 248 2.51 -12.21 -5.95
CA ALA A 248 1.79 -12.83 -7.05
C ALA A 248 2.07 -12.14 -8.40
N MET A 249 2.05 -10.80 -8.42
CA MET A 249 2.34 -10.01 -9.62
C MET A 249 3.79 -10.21 -10.09
N THR A 250 4.76 -10.15 -9.18
CA THR A 250 6.19 -10.36 -9.49
C THR A 250 6.45 -11.77 -9.97
N ALA A 251 5.90 -12.79 -9.32
CA ALA A 251 6.03 -14.18 -9.74
C ALA A 251 5.44 -14.42 -11.13
N ALA A 252 4.29 -13.82 -11.44
CA ALA A 252 3.69 -13.90 -12.76
C ALA A 252 4.54 -13.20 -13.81
N ALA A 253 5.08 -12.02 -13.50
CA ALA A 253 5.91 -11.25 -14.40
C ALA A 253 7.22 -11.99 -14.77
N VAL A 254 7.90 -12.56 -13.76
CA VAL A 254 9.14 -13.34 -13.97
C VAL A 254 8.88 -14.63 -14.75
N ARG A 255 7.79 -15.34 -14.42
CA ARG A 255 7.44 -16.61 -15.10
C ARG A 255 7.13 -16.43 -16.59
N HIS A 256 6.59 -15.28 -16.96
CA HIS A 256 6.17 -14.96 -18.34
C HIS A 256 7.08 -13.89 -19.00
N ALA A 257 8.25 -13.64 -18.45
CA ALA A 257 9.24 -12.74 -19.02
C ALA A 257 9.92 -13.35 -20.25
N ASP A 258 10.26 -12.50 -21.21
CA ASP A 258 11.06 -12.83 -22.38
C ASP A 258 12.00 -11.65 -22.73
N PRO A 259 13.32 -11.81 -22.67
CA PRO A 259 14.03 -13.02 -22.23
C PRO A 259 13.76 -13.39 -20.77
N PRO A 260 14.07 -14.63 -20.34
CA PRO A 260 13.82 -15.05 -18.97
C PRO A 260 14.41 -14.08 -17.95
N ALA A 261 13.57 -13.59 -17.06
CA ALA A 261 14.00 -12.69 -16.00
C ALA A 261 14.65 -13.47 -14.84
N SER A 262 15.51 -12.79 -14.10
CA SER A 262 16.13 -13.39 -12.91
C SER A 262 15.07 -13.66 -11.83
N ALA A 263 15.10 -14.84 -11.23
CA ALA A 263 14.25 -15.17 -10.08
C ALA A 263 14.66 -14.44 -8.79
N LYS A 264 15.70 -13.58 -8.81
CA LYS A 264 16.18 -12.86 -7.62
C LYS A 264 15.12 -11.94 -7.00
N ALA A 265 14.33 -11.22 -7.83
CA ALA A 265 13.33 -10.31 -7.34
C ALA A 265 12.22 -11.00 -6.51
N PRO A 266 11.52 -12.06 -6.99
CA PRO A 266 10.52 -12.76 -6.18
C PRO A 266 11.12 -13.41 -4.92
N VAL A 267 12.36 -13.90 -4.99
CA VAL A 267 13.05 -14.45 -3.81
C VAL A 267 13.31 -13.34 -2.79
N LEU A 268 13.80 -12.17 -3.22
CA LEU A 268 14.03 -11.03 -2.34
C LEU A 268 12.74 -10.57 -1.65
N TYR A 269 11.62 -10.49 -2.38
CA TYR A 269 10.32 -10.18 -1.78
C TYR A 269 9.88 -11.22 -0.76
N ALA A 270 10.03 -12.51 -1.06
CA ALA A 270 9.69 -13.58 -0.13
C ALA A 270 10.54 -13.50 1.15
N VAL A 271 11.85 -13.28 1.03
CA VAL A 271 12.74 -13.11 2.18
C VAL A 271 12.36 -11.87 2.99
N ALA A 272 12.13 -10.73 2.35
CA ALA A 272 11.72 -9.50 3.02
C ALA A 272 10.40 -9.68 3.79
N LEU A 273 9.42 -10.37 3.21
CA LEU A 273 8.14 -10.68 3.85
C LEU A 273 8.34 -11.58 5.08
N VAL A 274 9.15 -12.63 4.97
CA VAL A 274 9.45 -13.55 6.09
C VAL A 274 10.16 -12.79 7.22
N VAL A 275 11.15 -11.96 6.89
CA VAL A 275 11.87 -11.14 7.89
C VAL A 275 10.92 -10.16 8.58
N ALA A 276 10.06 -9.47 7.81
CA ALA A 276 9.07 -8.56 8.37
C ALA A 276 8.07 -9.29 9.28
N LEU A 277 7.59 -10.45 8.87
CA LEU A 277 6.69 -11.28 9.68
C LEU A 277 7.36 -11.74 10.98
N ALA A 278 8.60 -12.23 10.89
CA ALA A 278 9.37 -12.66 12.06
C ALA A 278 9.60 -11.47 13.03
N ALA A 279 9.91 -10.29 12.51
CA ALA A 279 10.07 -9.07 13.31
C ALA A 279 8.75 -8.68 14.01
N VAL A 280 7.61 -8.73 13.32
CA VAL A 280 6.30 -8.45 13.93
C VAL A 280 5.99 -9.43 15.05
N LEU A 281 6.22 -10.73 14.84
CA LEU A 281 5.97 -11.75 15.86
C LEU A 281 6.92 -11.64 17.05
N ALA A 282 8.21 -11.36 16.81
CA ALA A 282 9.21 -11.17 17.86
C ALA A 282 8.93 -9.90 18.69
N LEU A 283 8.64 -8.78 18.07
CA LEU A 283 8.34 -7.52 18.73
C LEU A 283 6.97 -7.55 19.42
N GLY A 284 6.00 -8.27 18.84
CA GLY A 284 4.68 -8.46 19.43
C GLY A 284 4.69 -9.28 20.71
N GLY A 285 5.71 -10.17 20.90
CA GLY A 285 5.83 -11.00 22.08
C GLY A 285 6.55 -10.36 23.29
N THR A 286 7.20 -9.21 23.11
CA THR A 286 8.12 -8.63 24.15
C THR A 286 7.56 -7.45 24.91
N GLY A 287 6.38 -6.94 24.62
CA GLY A 287 5.77 -5.83 25.34
C GLY A 287 4.27 -5.95 25.40
N GLY A 288 3.69 -5.82 26.59
CA GLY A 288 2.26 -5.74 26.79
C GLY A 288 1.66 -4.62 25.92
N TYR A 289 1.08 -4.98 24.78
CA TYR A 289 0.43 -4.05 23.88
C TYR A 289 -1.09 -4.13 24.11
N GLY A 290 -1.65 -3.02 24.62
CA GLY A 290 -3.08 -2.81 24.65
C GLY A 290 -3.53 -1.89 23.52
N VAL A 291 -4.73 -2.05 23.05
CA VAL A 291 -5.39 -1.08 22.17
C VAL A 291 -5.86 0.09 23.02
N TRP A 292 -5.33 1.27 22.76
CA TRP A 292 -5.78 2.53 23.35
C TRP A 292 -6.41 3.39 22.26
N THR A 293 -7.68 3.64 22.33
CA THR A 293 -8.35 4.58 21.43
C THR A 293 -8.67 5.88 22.16
N GLY A 294 -8.45 7.00 21.47
CA GLY A 294 -8.66 8.34 22.05
C GLY A 294 -7.73 8.64 23.24
N ALA A 295 -6.59 7.96 23.33
CA ALA A 295 -5.72 8.08 24.48
C ALA A 295 -4.86 9.37 24.43
N VAL A 296 -4.95 10.15 25.52
CA VAL A 296 -3.99 11.22 25.82
C VAL A 296 -3.19 10.76 27.03
N GLN A 297 -1.88 10.63 26.87
CA GLN A 297 -1.00 10.22 27.97
C GLN A 297 0.16 11.18 28.18
N GLN A 298 0.58 11.29 29.42
CA GLN A 298 1.80 11.97 29.83
C GLN A 298 2.60 11.01 30.73
N LYS A 299 3.82 10.69 30.33
CA LYS A 299 4.74 9.84 31.10
C LYS A 299 6.03 10.58 31.36
N LEU A 300 6.31 10.80 32.63
CA LEU A 300 7.53 11.37 33.15
C LEU A 300 8.18 10.35 34.09
N PRO A 301 9.46 10.49 34.45
CA PRO A 301 10.13 9.56 35.35
C PRO A 301 9.36 9.24 36.64
N GLY A 302 8.82 10.26 37.30
CA GLY A 302 8.08 10.14 38.57
C GLY A 302 6.54 10.13 38.41
N SER A 303 6.01 10.16 37.21
CA SER A 303 4.54 10.13 37.01
C SER A 303 4.13 9.55 35.68
N TRP A 304 2.99 8.85 35.69
CA TRP A 304 2.36 8.35 34.47
C TRP A 304 0.85 8.55 34.56
N ARG A 305 0.31 9.34 33.66
CA ARG A 305 -1.13 9.65 33.58
C ARG A 305 -1.63 9.34 32.19
N ALA A 306 -2.83 8.79 32.09
CA ALA A 306 -3.51 8.61 30.83
C ALA A 306 -5.04 8.74 30.99
N GLN A 307 -5.68 9.29 29.95
CA GLN A 307 -7.11 9.23 29.74
C GLN A 307 -7.36 8.62 28.38
N TYR A 308 -8.36 7.75 28.25
CA TYR A 308 -8.66 7.02 27.03
C TYR A 308 -10.13 6.69 26.94
N ALA A 309 -10.64 6.63 25.70
CA ALA A 309 -12.00 6.23 25.42
C ALA A 309 -12.19 4.70 25.54
N PHE A 310 -11.12 3.94 25.23
CA PHE A 310 -11.14 2.47 25.31
C PHE A 310 -9.72 1.96 25.51
N PHE A 311 -9.57 0.94 26.39
CA PHE A 311 -8.32 0.23 26.61
C PHE A 311 -8.60 -1.27 26.76
N GLU A 312 -7.88 -2.06 25.98
CA GLU A 312 -7.85 -3.52 26.08
C GLU A 312 -6.43 -4.02 25.98
N GLY A 313 -6.06 -4.99 26.80
CA GLY A 313 -4.73 -5.60 26.86
C GLY A 313 -3.88 -5.09 28.02
N THR A 314 -2.57 -5.19 27.88
CA THR A 314 -1.63 -4.89 28.97
C THR A 314 -0.68 -3.75 28.62
N ARG A 315 -0.41 -2.86 29.57
CA ARG A 315 0.59 -1.81 29.50
C ARG A 315 1.46 -1.82 30.75
N SER A 316 2.77 -1.70 30.54
CA SER A 316 3.72 -1.62 31.65
C SER A 316 4.63 -0.39 31.54
N GLY A 317 5.04 0.12 32.66
CA GLY A 317 5.93 1.25 32.71
C GLY A 317 6.66 1.37 34.03
N SER A 318 7.96 1.63 33.99
CA SER A 318 8.74 1.89 35.20
C SER A 318 8.59 3.34 35.62
N LEU A 319 8.45 3.54 36.90
CA LEU A 319 8.36 4.83 37.58
C LEU A 319 9.42 4.86 38.68
N TRP A 320 10.04 6.03 38.89
CA TRP A 320 11.00 6.26 39.96
C TRP A 320 10.85 7.70 40.49
N GLY A 321 10.84 7.82 41.78
CA GLY A 321 10.67 9.10 42.48
C GLY A 321 11.03 8.95 43.93
N LYS A 322 10.74 9.94 44.75
CA LYS A 322 10.90 9.93 46.21
C LYS A 322 9.55 10.14 46.88
N GLY A 323 9.35 9.47 48.01
CA GLY A 323 8.10 9.53 48.75
C GLY A 323 7.06 8.55 48.26
N ASP A 324 5.84 8.71 48.70
CA ASP A 324 4.76 7.77 48.45
C ASP A 324 4.27 7.82 47.01
N LEU A 325 3.93 6.68 46.49
CA LEU A 325 3.31 6.55 45.17
C LEU A 325 1.78 6.61 45.33
N GLU A 326 1.17 7.63 44.78
CA GLU A 326 -0.28 7.76 44.68
C GLU A 326 -0.75 7.24 43.30
N LEU A 327 -1.67 6.32 43.32
CA LEU A 327 -2.28 5.71 42.12
C LEU A 327 -3.78 5.89 42.20
N THR A 328 -4.37 6.48 41.17
CA THR A 328 -5.80 6.66 41.02
C THR A 328 -6.28 6.11 39.69
N VAL A 329 -7.43 5.46 39.68
CA VAL A 329 -8.13 4.95 38.50
C VAL A 329 -9.50 5.58 38.44
N GLN A 330 -9.90 6.04 37.27
CA GLN A 330 -11.22 6.52 36.93
C GLN A 330 -11.85 5.55 35.94
N THR A 331 -13.00 5.01 36.24
CA THR A 331 -13.66 3.96 35.44
C THR A 331 -15.02 4.45 34.98
N GLN A 332 -15.25 4.49 33.66
CA GLN A 332 -16.54 4.72 33.04
C GLN A 332 -17.21 3.39 32.65
N SER A 333 -16.43 2.41 32.20
CA SER A 333 -16.90 1.05 31.90
C SER A 333 -15.72 0.08 31.84
N GLY A 334 -16.00 -1.24 31.92
CA GLY A 334 -15.00 -2.31 31.85
C GLY A 334 -14.23 -2.54 33.14
N THR A 335 -13.16 -3.32 33.09
CA THR A 335 -12.31 -3.65 34.23
C THR A 335 -10.87 -3.32 33.98
N LEU A 336 -10.16 -2.87 35.02
CA LEU A 336 -8.74 -2.58 34.99
C LEU A 336 -8.03 -3.32 36.14
N ALA A 337 -7.17 -4.26 35.83
CA ALA A 337 -6.25 -4.85 36.78
C ALA A 337 -4.97 -4.03 36.86
N VAL A 338 -4.57 -3.71 38.07
CA VAL A 338 -3.41 -2.86 38.39
C VAL A 338 -2.43 -3.70 39.22
N THR A 339 -1.22 -3.85 38.70
CA THR A 339 -0.12 -4.54 39.40
C THR A 339 1.06 -3.58 39.56
N VAL A 340 1.51 -3.38 40.79
CA VAL A 340 2.73 -2.62 41.09
C VAL A 340 3.80 -3.57 41.59
N THR A 341 4.92 -3.63 40.91
CA THR A 341 6.05 -4.50 41.23
C THR A 341 7.27 -3.68 41.64
N GLY A 342 7.85 -3.99 42.78
CA GLY A 342 9.06 -3.35 43.27
C GLY A 342 10.36 -3.81 42.58
N ALA A 343 11.48 -3.16 42.87
CA ALA A 343 12.79 -3.39 42.24
C ALA A 343 13.30 -4.83 42.34
N GLY A 344 12.87 -5.59 43.33
CA GLY A 344 13.22 -7.02 43.50
C GLY A 344 12.25 -8.03 42.85
N GLY A 345 11.26 -7.54 42.08
CA GLY A 345 10.22 -8.39 41.51
C GLY A 345 9.09 -8.75 42.47
N SER A 346 9.09 -8.20 43.69
CA SER A 346 8.00 -8.39 44.67
C SER A 346 6.77 -7.63 44.23
N ILE A 347 5.59 -8.24 44.30
CA ILE A 347 4.32 -7.59 44.05
C ILE A 347 3.97 -6.74 45.29
N LEU A 348 3.81 -5.44 45.10
CA LEU A 348 3.48 -4.46 46.14
C LEU A 348 1.97 -4.15 46.17
N LEU A 349 1.32 -4.26 45.01
CA LEU A 349 -0.13 -4.11 44.82
C LEU A 349 -0.56 -4.99 43.65
N GLU A 350 -1.68 -5.71 43.82
CA GLU A 350 -2.36 -6.44 42.77
C GLU A 350 -3.85 -6.35 43.00
N GLU A 351 -4.53 -5.52 42.23
CA GLU A 351 -5.94 -5.23 42.38
C GLU A 351 -6.63 -5.10 41.05
N THR A 352 -7.92 -5.52 41.01
CA THR A 352 -8.75 -5.37 39.82
C THR A 352 -9.97 -4.52 40.19
N THR A 353 -10.20 -3.46 39.44
CA THR A 353 -11.33 -2.55 39.71
C THR A 353 -12.23 -2.40 38.48
N SER A 354 -13.53 -2.25 38.74
CA SER A 354 -14.56 -1.86 37.75
C SER A 354 -15.24 -0.54 38.14
N ALA A 355 -14.66 0.18 39.11
CA ALA A 355 -15.13 1.47 39.62
C ALA A 355 -13.92 2.36 39.90
N ASP A 356 -14.18 3.63 40.22
CA ASP A 356 -13.12 4.53 40.65
C ASP A 356 -12.41 3.99 41.89
N ALA A 357 -11.09 4.02 41.87
CA ALA A 357 -10.25 3.49 42.94
C ALA A 357 -9.00 4.34 43.15
N ALA A 358 -8.46 4.30 44.37
CA ALA A 358 -7.23 5.00 44.71
C ALA A 358 -6.42 4.17 45.69
N TRP A 359 -5.11 4.12 45.49
CA TRP A 359 -4.16 3.43 46.37
C TRP A 359 -2.97 4.35 46.65
N ARG A 360 -2.35 4.13 47.79
CA ARG A 360 -1.11 4.81 48.20
C ARG A 360 -0.14 3.77 48.71
N LEU A 361 1.09 3.82 48.20
CA LEU A 361 2.18 2.93 48.54
C LEU A 361 3.30 3.76 49.16
N ASP A 362 3.78 3.36 50.35
CA ASP A 362 4.79 4.08 51.10
C ASP A 362 6.17 3.83 50.50
N ASP A 363 6.79 4.85 49.93
CA ASP A 363 8.18 4.93 49.35
C ASP A 363 8.61 3.65 48.54
N PRO A 364 7.83 3.21 47.54
CA PRO A 364 8.07 1.95 46.83
C PRO A 364 9.13 2.02 45.74
N SER A 365 9.84 3.14 45.56
CA SER A 365 10.68 3.42 44.38
C SER A 365 11.97 2.55 44.31
N PRO A 366 12.38 2.10 43.10
CA PRO A 366 11.64 2.18 41.83
C PRO A 366 10.60 1.09 41.71
N VAL A 367 9.54 1.35 40.91
CA VAL A 367 8.46 0.39 40.63
C VAL A 367 8.21 0.20 39.16
N THR A 368 7.65 -0.95 38.82
CA THR A 368 7.02 -1.19 37.55
C THR A 368 5.51 -1.28 37.73
N LEU A 369 4.80 -0.32 37.12
CA LEU A 369 3.34 -0.33 37.05
C LEU A 369 2.90 -1.11 35.82
N THR A 370 2.09 -2.15 36.02
CA THR A 370 1.45 -2.94 34.96
C THR A 370 -0.04 -2.79 35.05
N LEU A 371 -0.67 -2.42 33.94
CA LEU A 371 -2.10 -2.23 33.80
C LEU A 371 -2.62 -3.25 32.78
N GLN A 372 -3.62 -4.02 33.16
CA GLN A 372 -4.28 -4.98 32.27
C GLN A 372 -5.76 -4.63 32.24
N ALA A 373 -6.25 -4.29 31.06
CA ALA A 373 -7.62 -3.86 30.85
C ALA A 373 -8.40 -4.88 30.04
N ASP A 374 -9.68 -5.02 30.38
CA ASP A 374 -10.68 -5.77 29.60
C ASP A 374 -11.83 -4.82 29.33
N GLY A 375 -11.81 -4.23 28.11
CA GLY A 375 -12.79 -3.26 27.66
C GLY A 375 -12.92 -2.00 28.52
N HIS A 376 -11.87 -1.57 29.22
CA HIS A 376 -11.92 -0.45 30.14
C HIS A 376 -11.97 0.88 29.42
N SER A 377 -12.84 1.79 29.86
CA SER A 377 -12.82 3.20 29.47
C SER A 377 -12.69 4.09 30.70
N GLY A 378 -11.92 5.18 30.58
CA GLY A 378 -11.63 6.08 31.71
C GLY A 378 -10.20 6.61 31.69
N GLY A 379 -9.52 6.50 32.83
CA GLY A 379 -8.15 6.95 32.96
C GLY A 379 -7.47 6.48 34.22
N PHE A 380 -6.18 6.72 34.30
CA PHE A 380 -5.41 6.50 35.53
C PHE A 380 -4.35 7.60 35.71
N SER A 381 -3.93 7.77 36.95
CA SER A 381 -2.81 8.63 37.31
C SER A 381 -1.99 7.93 38.39
N ALA A 382 -0.71 7.75 38.11
CA ALA A 382 0.28 7.30 39.07
C ALA A 382 1.34 8.41 39.23
N SER A 383 1.61 8.87 40.44
CA SER A 383 2.61 9.92 40.71
C SER A 383 3.20 9.81 42.08
N TYR A 384 4.52 10.05 42.19
CA TYR A 384 5.17 10.20 43.49
C TYR A 384 4.82 11.56 44.11
N ALA A 385 4.53 11.55 45.41
CA ALA A 385 4.09 12.73 46.16
C ALA A 385 5.21 13.72 46.52
N GLY A 386 6.47 13.38 46.28
CA GLY A 386 7.63 14.21 46.58
C GLY A 386 8.11 15.04 45.39
N PRO A 387 8.79 16.20 45.63
CA PRO A 387 9.51 16.87 44.55
C PRO A 387 10.64 15.97 44.05
N GLY A 388 10.61 15.70 42.71
CA GLY A 388 11.59 14.85 42.04
C GLY A 388 13.01 15.44 42.03
#